data_5bba4c01496d63979eb78dbf88064cef
#
_entry.id   5bba4c01496d63979eb78dbf88064cef
#
_cell.length_a   1.000
_cell.length_b   1.000
_cell.length_c   1.000
_cell.angle_alpha   90.00
_cell.angle_beta   90.00
_cell.angle_gamma   90.00
#
_symmetry.space_group_name_H-M   'P 1'
#
loop_
_entity.id
_entity.type
_entity.pdbx_description
1 polymer ?
#
loop_
_entity_poly.entity_id
_entity_poly.type
_entity_poly.pdbx_seq_one_letter_code
_entity_poly.pdbx_strand_id
1 'polypeptide(L)'
;LKAIEQGDSGLAVSDVQKRLRDLGFMRPGFDSEASQAFYGEETARIVREFQEMRGLRADGNVDETTWHELVEASFQLGDRFLYLRIPPFRGDDVRKIQRYLNSLGFNAGREDGIFGQDTDKALRAFQHNVGLPVDGIAGSSTIACLLRLEHAIKETSVAEVHESLLDQAARGLEGRSVVLDAGEEDAFSEELMRATCRELLARGVSAIITGGASGAVSESQRARLANDYNVDAILGLRLCEGPDCRLYFFGSGAYSSPRGRRLAEILFRELIEWSGRHIRTPECKSFPLLRETRMPCVIVEAPQPMAGAEGFSAVLAASLIDYFQPAEQPASHGV
;
A
#
# COMPACT_ATOMS: atom_id res chain seq x y z
N LEU A 1 8.45 -17.73 6.42
CA LEU A 1 9.78 -17.49 7.06
C LEU A 1 9.56 -17.26 8.56
N LYS A 2 10.38 -17.87 9.44
CA LYS A 2 10.40 -17.49 10.85
C LYS A 2 10.92 -16.05 10.92
N ALA A 3 10.24 -15.17 11.67
CA ALA A 3 10.74 -13.81 11.88
C ALA A 3 12.13 -13.83 12.54
N ILE A 4 12.96 -12.86 12.18
CA ILE A 4 14.26 -12.65 12.81
C ILE A 4 14.06 -11.55 13.86
N GLU A 5 14.42 -11.86 15.11
CA GLU A 5 14.15 -11.02 16.27
C GLU A 5 15.41 -10.71 17.06
N GLN A 6 15.31 -9.76 17.96
CA GLN A 6 16.41 -9.44 18.88
C GLN A 6 16.82 -10.66 19.71
N GLY A 7 18.12 -10.97 19.72
CA GLY A 7 18.72 -12.15 20.33
C GLY A 7 19.07 -13.25 19.34
N ASP A 8 18.55 -13.21 18.10
CA ASP A 8 18.94 -14.15 17.05
C ASP A 8 20.38 -13.92 16.57
N SER A 9 20.99 -14.94 15.96
CA SER A 9 22.33 -14.85 15.39
C SER A 9 22.49 -15.76 14.19
N GLY A 10 23.49 -15.47 13.35
CA GLY A 10 23.87 -16.31 12.21
C GLY A 10 23.68 -15.64 10.85
N LEU A 11 23.72 -16.46 9.78
CA LEU A 11 23.79 -15.97 8.40
C LEU A 11 22.60 -15.08 8.00
N ALA A 12 21.41 -15.40 8.47
CA ALA A 12 20.21 -14.60 8.17
C ALA A 12 20.31 -13.20 8.79
N VAL A 13 20.78 -13.10 10.02
CA VAL A 13 21.06 -11.82 10.69
C VAL A 13 22.13 -11.02 9.94
N SER A 14 23.21 -11.69 9.55
CA SER A 14 24.31 -11.07 8.78
C SER A 14 23.81 -10.51 7.44
N ASP A 15 22.91 -11.21 6.73
CA ASP A 15 22.35 -10.71 5.46
C ASP A 15 21.45 -9.48 5.67
N VAL A 16 20.59 -9.49 6.71
CA VAL A 16 19.81 -8.31 7.11
C VAL A 16 20.73 -7.11 7.39
N GLN A 17 21.74 -7.30 8.21
CA GLN A 17 22.69 -6.25 8.61
C GLN A 17 23.48 -5.72 7.41
N LYS A 18 23.89 -6.60 6.48
CA LYS A 18 24.55 -6.21 5.24
C LYS A 18 23.64 -5.32 4.38
N ARG A 19 22.39 -5.73 4.15
CA ARG A 19 21.44 -4.94 3.37
C ARG A 19 21.15 -3.57 3.98
N LEU A 20 20.97 -3.51 5.29
CA LEU A 20 20.78 -2.24 5.99
C LEU A 20 22.00 -1.33 5.82
N ARG A 21 23.22 -1.87 5.91
CA ARG A 21 24.45 -1.13 5.66
C ARG A 21 24.54 -0.62 4.22
N ASP A 22 24.23 -1.46 3.23
CA ASP A 22 24.26 -1.11 1.82
C ASP A 22 23.22 -0.03 1.49
N LEU A 23 22.11 0.04 2.25
CA LEU A 23 21.11 1.10 2.21
C LEU A 23 21.51 2.39 2.95
N GLY A 24 22.69 2.40 3.59
CA GLY A 24 23.24 3.58 4.29
C GLY A 24 22.80 3.71 5.75
N PHE A 25 22.14 2.71 6.31
CA PHE A 25 21.82 2.71 7.74
C PHE A 25 23.06 2.34 8.55
N MET A 26 23.60 3.32 9.27
CA MET A 26 24.78 3.13 10.13
C MET A 26 24.57 3.85 11.45
N ARG A 27 24.89 3.16 12.56
CA ARG A 27 24.86 3.71 13.92
C ARG A 27 26.04 3.22 14.75
N PRO A 28 26.48 3.97 15.75
CA PRO A 28 27.43 3.47 16.73
C PRO A 28 26.93 2.17 17.37
N GLY A 29 27.78 1.16 17.45
CA GLY A 29 27.42 -0.15 17.98
C GLY A 29 26.94 -1.17 16.95
N PHE A 30 26.33 -0.73 15.86
CA PHE A 30 25.83 -1.60 14.79
C PHE A 30 26.93 -2.47 14.16
N ASP A 31 28.12 -1.90 13.90
CA ASP A 31 29.24 -2.65 13.33
C ASP A 31 29.74 -3.75 14.25
N SER A 32 29.65 -3.55 15.57
CA SER A 32 29.98 -4.57 16.55
C SER A 32 29.03 -5.75 16.51
N GLU A 33 27.72 -5.47 16.44
CA GLU A 33 26.68 -6.51 16.29
C GLU A 33 26.82 -7.23 14.95
N ALA A 34 27.06 -6.49 13.86
CA ALA A 34 27.21 -7.05 12.52
C ALA A 34 28.45 -7.92 12.36
N SER A 35 29.58 -7.59 13.05
CA SER A 35 30.79 -8.42 13.04
C SER A 35 30.58 -9.77 13.71
N GLN A 36 29.64 -9.87 14.63
CA GLN A 36 29.24 -11.08 15.34
C GLN A 36 28.03 -11.79 14.73
N ALA A 37 27.45 -11.24 13.66
CA ALA A 37 26.17 -11.67 13.11
C ALA A 37 25.09 -11.84 14.19
N PHE A 38 25.04 -10.89 15.14
CA PHE A 38 24.14 -10.89 16.28
C PHE A 38 23.08 -9.79 16.13
N TYR A 39 21.82 -10.14 16.30
CA TYR A 39 20.70 -9.20 16.25
C TYR A 39 20.52 -8.52 17.60
N GLY A 40 21.28 -7.47 17.83
CA GLY A 40 21.25 -6.71 19.08
C GLY A 40 20.25 -5.55 19.05
N GLU A 41 20.37 -4.67 20.04
CA GLU A 41 19.50 -3.51 20.19
C GLU A 41 19.67 -2.49 19.05
N GLU A 42 20.91 -2.28 18.57
CA GLU A 42 21.17 -1.33 17.48
C GLU A 42 20.61 -1.84 16.15
N THR A 43 20.73 -3.15 15.88
CA THR A 43 20.12 -3.77 14.71
C THR A 43 18.59 -3.62 14.75
N ALA A 44 17.94 -3.91 15.89
CA ALA A 44 16.51 -3.75 16.05
C ALA A 44 16.05 -2.29 15.88
N ARG A 45 16.86 -1.32 16.35
CA ARG A 45 16.57 0.11 16.18
C ARG A 45 16.64 0.54 14.73
N ILE A 46 17.67 0.10 14.00
CA ILE A 46 17.83 0.38 12.57
C ILE A 46 16.69 -0.25 11.77
N VAL A 47 16.28 -1.48 12.11
CA VAL A 47 15.14 -2.13 11.46
C VAL A 47 13.85 -1.31 11.68
N ARG A 48 13.59 -0.80 12.88
CA ARG A 48 12.44 0.09 13.13
C ARG A 48 12.49 1.34 12.26
N GLU A 49 13.65 1.99 12.15
CA GLU A 49 13.81 3.16 11.26
C GLU A 49 13.53 2.81 9.80
N PHE A 50 14.05 1.68 9.33
CA PHE A 50 13.77 1.19 7.99
C PHE A 50 12.27 0.93 7.80
N GLN A 51 11.63 0.25 8.76
CA GLN A 51 10.19 -0.02 8.73
C GLN A 51 9.36 1.26 8.71
N GLU A 52 9.71 2.25 9.54
CA GLU A 52 9.05 3.58 9.54
C GLU A 52 9.17 4.26 8.18
N MET A 53 10.39 4.32 7.64
CA MET A 53 10.65 4.91 6.32
C MET A 53 9.87 4.21 5.20
N ARG A 54 9.66 2.88 5.33
CA ARG A 54 8.90 2.07 4.36
C ARG A 54 7.40 2.05 4.62
N GLY A 55 6.93 2.69 5.68
CA GLY A 55 5.53 2.67 6.06
C GLY A 55 5.04 1.29 6.51
N LEU A 56 5.93 0.47 7.07
CA LEU A 56 5.61 -0.82 7.66
C LEU A 56 5.26 -0.71 9.14
N ARG A 57 4.90 -1.82 9.78
CA ARG A 57 4.82 -1.90 11.24
C ARG A 57 6.24 -1.81 11.81
N ALA A 58 6.51 -0.78 12.60
CA ALA A 58 7.83 -0.50 13.15
C ALA A 58 8.03 -1.20 14.51
N ASP A 59 8.06 -2.53 14.51
CA ASP A 59 8.26 -3.36 15.71
C ASP A 59 9.74 -3.74 15.93
N GLY A 60 10.57 -3.59 14.91
CA GLY A 60 11.99 -3.93 14.94
C GLY A 60 12.27 -5.40 14.69
N ASN A 61 11.28 -6.18 14.24
CA ASN A 61 11.45 -7.57 13.84
C ASN A 61 11.47 -7.67 12.31
N VAL A 62 12.24 -8.63 11.77
CA VAL A 62 12.25 -8.87 10.33
C VAL A 62 11.34 -10.04 10.01
N ASP A 63 10.07 -9.72 9.78
CA ASP A 63 9.08 -10.65 9.24
C ASP A 63 9.22 -10.82 7.71
N GLU A 64 8.37 -11.59 7.09
CA GLU A 64 8.39 -11.81 5.64
C GLU A 64 8.19 -10.52 4.86
N THR A 65 7.34 -9.62 5.33
CA THR A 65 7.06 -8.33 4.71
C THR A 65 8.28 -7.41 4.77
N THR A 66 8.90 -7.30 5.95
CA THR A 66 10.12 -6.51 6.17
C THR A 66 11.29 -7.06 5.35
N TRP A 67 11.41 -8.39 5.28
CA TRP A 67 12.43 -9.04 4.47
C TRP A 67 12.27 -8.73 2.98
N HIS A 68 11.05 -8.83 2.44
CA HIS A 68 10.79 -8.49 1.05
C HIS A 68 11.11 -7.03 0.75
N GLU A 69 10.73 -6.11 1.63
CA GLU A 69 11.06 -4.69 1.46
C GLU A 69 12.58 -4.42 1.51
N LEU A 70 13.32 -5.12 2.37
CA LEU A 70 14.80 -5.03 2.40
C LEU A 70 15.42 -5.53 1.10
N VAL A 71 14.90 -6.61 0.53
CA VAL A 71 15.34 -7.13 -0.77
C VAL A 71 14.99 -6.16 -1.90
N GLU A 72 13.76 -5.66 -1.94
CA GLU A 72 13.29 -4.73 -2.96
C GLU A 72 14.04 -3.38 -2.91
N ALA A 73 14.39 -2.91 -1.72
CA ALA A 73 15.19 -1.71 -1.51
C ALA A 73 16.62 -1.83 -2.04
N SER A 74 17.17 -3.04 -2.09
CA SER A 74 18.54 -3.28 -2.53
C SER A 74 18.74 -3.04 -4.03
N PHE A 75 17.68 -3.05 -4.85
CA PHE A 75 17.80 -2.84 -6.28
C PHE A 75 17.87 -1.37 -6.64
N GLN A 76 18.92 -0.98 -7.35
CA GLN A 76 19.08 0.35 -7.91
C GLN A 76 18.74 0.37 -9.40
N LEU A 77 18.33 1.54 -9.89
CA LEU A 77 18.01 1.71 -11.29
C LEU A 77 19.27 1.50 -12.15
N GLY A 78 19.24 0.49 -13.00
CA GLY A 78 20.35 0.08 -13.85
C GLY A 78 21.01 -1.26 -13.45
N ASP A 79 20.73 -1.78 -12.26
CA ASP A 79 21.30 -3.06 -11.81
C ASP A 79 20.81 -4.24 -12.64
N ARG A 80 19.62 -4.11 -13.19
CA ARG A 80 18.97 -5.16 -14.00
C ARG A 80 18.08 -4.58 -15.09
N PHE A 81 17.85 -5.37 -16.14
CA PHE A 81 16.85 -5.05 -17.16
C PHE A 81 15.44 -5.29 -16.62
N LEU A 82 14.57 -4.28 -16.75
CA LEU A 82 13.18 -4.35 -16.29
C LEU A 82 12.25 -4.44 -17.51
N TYR A 83 11.35 -5.40 -17.49
CA TYR A 83 10.37 -5.66 -18.54
C TYR A 83 9.18 -6.44 -17.98
N LEU A 84 8.07 -6.48 -18.70
CA LEU A 84 6.89 -7.24 -18.28
C LEU A 84 7.16 -8.74 -18.27
N ARG A 85 7.01 -9.38 -17.12
CA ARG A 85 7.13 -10.84 -16.91
C ARG A 85 6.21 -11.34 -15.80
N ILE A 86 6.11 -12.66 -15.66
CA ILE A 86 5.40 -13.34 -14.57
C ILE A 86 6.40 -14.28 -13.87
N PRO A 87 6.58 -14.17 -12.54
CA PRO A 87 6.10 -13.11 -11.65
C PRO A 87 6.74 -11.74 -11.99
N PRO A 88 6.03 -10.62 -11.71
CA PRO A 88 6.53 -9.29 -12.06
C PRO A 88 7.80 -8.94 -11.29
N PHE A 89 8.64 -8.08 -11.86
CA PHE A 89 9.72 -7.45 -11.11
C PHE A 89 9.13 -6.55 -10.02
N ARG A 90 9.81 -6.55 -8.86
CA ARG A 90 9.51 -5.69 -7.73
C ARG A 90 10.79 -5.01 -7.27
N GLY A 91 10.71 -3.76 -6.82
CA GLY A 91 11.84 -3.05 -6.25
C GLY A 91 11.78 -1.53 -6.40
N ASP A 92 12.73 -0.87 -5.76
CA ASP A 92 12.90 0.58 -5.83
C ASP A 92 13.32 1.06 -7.22
N ASP A 93 14.02 0.22 -7.96
CA ASP A 93 14.34 0.46 -9.38
C ASP A 93 13.07 0.59 -10.22
N VAL A 94 12.08 -0.30 -10.01
CA VAL A 94 10.77 -0.23 -10.68
C VAL A 94 10.01 1.03 -10.23
N ARG A 95 9.96 1.30 -8.92
CA ARG A 95 9.30 2.49 -8.38
C ARG A 95 9.87 3.78 -8.97
N LYS A 96 11.19 3.87 -9.14
CA LYS A 96 11.86 5.01 -9.79
C LYS A 96 11.44 5.16 -11.25
N ILE A 97 11.35 4.05 -12.02
CA ILE A 97 10.87 4.11 -13.42
C ILE A 97 9.42 4.61 -13.45
N GLN A 98 8.53 4.07 -12.61
CA GLN A 98 7.13 4.52 -12.54
C GLN A 98 7.06 6.02 -12.27
N ARG A 99 7.81 6.51 -11.26
CA ARG A 99 7.88 7.93 -10.93
C ARG A 99 8.34 8.78 -12.11
N TYR A 100 9.42 8.38 -12.78
CA TYR A 100 9.96 9.13 -13.93
C TYR A 100 8.97 9.16 -15.10
N LEU A 101 8.35 8.03 -15.42
CA LEU A 101 7.33 7.97 -16.47
C LEU A 101 6.13 8.87 -16.14
N ASN A 102 5.63 8.79 -14.90
CA ASN A 102 4.51 9.61 -14.44
C ASN A 102 4.84 11.10 -14.46
N SER A 103 6.04 11.52 -14.02
CA SER A 103 6.46 12.91 -14.05
C SER A 103 6.65 13.44 -15.49
N LEU A 104 6.98 12.54 -16.43
CA LEU A 104 7.10 12.84 -17.87
C LEU A 104 5.75 12.85 -18.61
N GLY A 105 4.65 12.54 -17.93
CA GLY A 105 3.32 12.52 -18.53
C GLY A 105 2.89 11.18 -19.09
N PHE A 106 3.69 10.11 -18.87
CA PHE A 106 3.33 8.74 -19.25
C PHE A 106 2.72 8.02 -18.06
N ASN A 107 1.45 7.65 -18.14
CA ASN A 107 0.74 7.01 -17.04
C ASN A 107 1.25 5.58 -16.81
N ALA A 108 2.20 5.42 -15.90
CA ALA A 108 2.75 4.13 -15.48
C ALA A 108 1.93 3.44 -14.36
N GLY A 109 0.79 4.02 -14.00
CA GLY A 109 -0.01 3.59 -12.87
C GLY A 109 0.59 4.06 -11.54
N ARG A 110 0.21 3.38 -10.46
CA ARG A 110 0.70 3.68 -9.10
C ARG A 110 2.21 3.44 -8.99
N GLU A 111 2.88 4.26 -8.18
CA GLU A 111 4.31 4.12 -7.89
C GLU A 111 4.54 3.07 -6.78
N ASP A 112 4.09 1.85 -7.05
CA ASP A 112 4.05 0.73 -6.10
C ASP A 112 5.32 -0.13 -6.13
N GLY A 113 6.19 0.10 -7.13
CA GLY A 113 7.39 -0.70 -7.33
C GLY A 113 7.13 -2.07 -7.97
N ILE A 114 5.96 -2.29 -8.60
CA ILE A 114 5.60 -3.54 -9.27
C ILE A 114 5.53 -3.29 -10.78
N PHE A 115 6.38 -3.96 -11.58
CA PHE A 115 6.40 -3.79 -13.03
C PHE A 115 5.20 -4.51 -13.67
N GLY A 116 4.07 -3.81 -13.71
CA GLY A 116 2.83 -4.29 -14.29
C GLY A 116 2.61 -3.85 -15.73
N GLN A 117 1.40 -4.15 -16.26
CA GLN A 117 1.01 -3.80 -17.62
C GLN A 117 0.99 -2.28 -17.88
N ASP A 118 0.59 -1.48 -16.90
CA ASP A 118 0.54 -0.03 -17.07
C ASP A 118 1.95 0.55 -17.14
N THR A 119 2.89 0.02 -16.35
CA THR A 119 4.31 0.38 -16.44
C THR A 119 4.90 0.00 -17.82
N ASP A 120 4.58 -1.19 -18.37
CA ASP A 120 5.04 -1.61 -19.71
C ASP A 120 4.48 -0.70 -20.81
N LYS A 121 3.17 -0.39 -20.76
CA LYS A 121 2.53 0.52 -21.72
C LYS A 121 3.16 1.90 -21.69
N ALA A 122 3.35 2.47 -20.50
CA ALA A 122 3.97 3.78 -20.32
C ALA A 122 5.43 3.79 -20.82
N LEU A 123 6.18 2.73 -20.50
CA LEU A 123 7.56 2.58 -20.97
C LEU A 123 7.65 2.54 -22.50
N ARG A 124 6.79 1.76 -23.18
CA ARG A 124 6.72 1.71 -24.63
C ARG A 124 6.32 3.04 -25.25
N ALA A 125 5.35 3.74 -24.66
CA ALA A 125 4.94 5.07 -25.09
C ALA A 125 6.10 6.07 -24.95
N PHE A 126 6.83 6.01 -23.84
CA PHE A 126 8.04 6.82 -23.64
C PHE A 126 9.10 6.51 -24.69
N GLN A 127 9.45 5.24 -24.89
CA GLN A 127 10.45 4.82 -25.90
C GLN A 127 10.09 5.33 -27.30
N HIS A 128 8.82 5.20 -27.70
CA HIS A 128 8.32 5.74 -28.97
C HIS A 128 8.50 7.26 -29.06
N ASN A 129 8.17 7.99 -27.99
CA ASN A 129 8.20 9.46 -27.98
C ASN A 129 9.63 10.01 -28.07
N VAL A 130 10.61 9.32 -27.46
CA VAL A 130 12.02 9.73 -27.48
C VAL A 130 12.85 9.09 -28.60
N GLY A 131 12.22 8.33 -29.51
CA GLY A 131 12.88 7.72 -30.65
C GLY A 131 13.78 6.51 -30.30
N LEU A 132 13.52 5.82 -29.19
CA LEU A 132 14.18 4.59 -28.82
C LEU A 132 13.44 3.37 -29.41
N PRO A 133 14.09 2.20 -29.53
CA PRO A 133 13.40 0.94 -29.85
C PRO A 133 12.25 0.69 -28.88
N VAL A 134 11.04 0.40 -29.41
CA VAL A 134 9.82 0.19 -28.62
C VAL A 134 9.72 -1.29 -28.22
N ASP A 135 10.64 -1.73 -27.37
CA ASP A 135 10.75 -3.12 -26.92
C ASP A 135 10.11 -3.39 -25.54
N GLY A 136 9.76 -2.32 -24.79
CA GLY A 136 9.23 -2.42 -23.43
C GLY A 136 10.29 -2.87 -22.42
N ILE A 137 11.58 -2.72 -22.75
CA ILE A 137 12.69 -3.08 -21.87
C ILE A 137 13.35 -1.79 -21.35
N ALA A 138 13.34 -1.59 -20.03
CA ALA A 138 14.14 -0.57 -19.41
C ALA A 138 15.61 -1.03 -19.31
N GLY A 139 16.30 -0.97 -20.44
CA GLY A 139 17.72 -1.22 -20.56
C GLY A 139 18.54 0.07 -20.38
N SER A 140 19.87 -0.04 -20.52
CA SER A 140 20.80 1.07 -20.28
C SER A 140 20.49 2.34 -21.08
N SER A 141 20.12 2.23 -22.35
CA SER A 141 19.75 3.38 -23.20
C SER A 141 18.46 4.06 -22.74
N THR A 142 17.45 3.29 -22.37
CA THR A 142 16.18 3.80 -21.87
C THR A 142 16.37 4.49 -20.52
N ILE A 143 17.12 3.86 -19.62
CA ILE A 143 17.43 4.42 -18.30
C ILE A 143 18.24 5.70 -18.41
N ALA A 144 19.28 5.73 -19.25
CA ALA A 144 20.08 6.94 -19.48
C ALA A 144 19.23 8.10 -20.03
N CYS A 145 18.26 7.79 -20.91
CA CYS A 145 17.33 8.80 -21.41
C CYS A 145 16.39 9.33 -20.33
N LEU A 146 15.82 8.43 -19.49
CA LEU A 146 14.98 8.81 -18.36
C LEU A 146 15.73 9.72 -17.37
N LEU A 147 16.93 9.33 -16.95
CA LEU A 147 17.77 10.10 -16.02
C LEU A 147 18.14 11.48 -16.58
N ARG A 148 18.42 11.59 -17.87
CA ARG A 148 18.72 12.89 -18.51
C ARG A 148 17.52 13.84 -18.50
N LEU A 149 16.30 13.31 -18.61
CA LEU A 149 15.09 14.10 -18.64
C LEU A 149 14.56 14.46 -17.24
N GLU A 150 14.96 13.70 -16.21
CA GLU A 150 14.59 13.95 -14.81
C GLU A 150 14.92 15.37 -14.35
N HIS A 151 16.10 15.89 -14.73
CA HIS A 151 16.55 17.23 -14.35
C HIS A 151 15.70 18.37 -14.95
N ALA A 152 14.77 18.06 -15.86
CA ALA A 152 13.96 19.05 -16.57
C ALA A 152 12.53 19.22 -16.01
N ILE A 153 12.11 18.44 -14.98
CA ILE A 153 10.69 18.27 -14.67
C ILE A 153 10.29 18.75 -13.26
N LYS A 154 9.09 19.34 -13.18
CA LYS A 154 8.38 19.73 -11.95
C LYS A 154 7.53 18.58 -11.37
N GLU A 155 7.33 18.63 -10.05
CA GLU A 155 6.80 17.62 -9.12
C GLU A 155 5.33 17.15 -9.29
N THR A 156 4.71 17.15 -10.45
CA THR A 156 3.31 16.73 -10.58
C THR A 156 3.20 15.37 -11.26
N SER A 157 2.63 14.38 -10.57
CA SER A 157 2.43 13.02 -11.08
C SER A 157 1.12 12.88 -11.87
N VAL A 158 1.23 12.36 -13.11
CA VAL A 158 0.06 12.05 -13.95
C VAL A 158 -0.80 10.94 -13.35
N ALA A 159 -0.20 10.01 -12.59
CA ALA A 159 -0.93 8.94 -11.92
C ALA A 159 -1.92 9.50 -10.88
N GLU A 160 -1.53 10.53 -10.12
CA GLU A 160 -2.41 11.18 -9.15
C GLU A 160 -3.59 11.88 -9.83
N VAL A 161 -3.31 12.58 -10.94
CA VAL A 161 -4.37 13.23 -11.74
C VAL A 161 -5.32 12.20 -12.33
N HIS A 162 -4.79 11.10 -12.87
CA HIS A 162 -5.62 10.04 -13.45
C HIS A 162 -6.49 9.35 -12.40
N GLU A 163 -5.93 9.03 -11.24
CA GLU A 163 -6.66 8.43 -10.12
C GLU A 163 -7.77 9.39 -9.62
N SER A 164 -7.50 10.69 -9.56
CA SER A 164 -8.50 11.72 -9.20
C SER A 164 -9.62 11.83 -10.23
N LEU A 165 -9.32 11.72 -11.53
CA LEU A 165 -10.32 11.73 -12.59
C LEU A 165 -11.23 10.49 -12.55
N LEU A 166 -10.69 9.32 -12.23
CA LEU A 166 -11.47 8.10 -12.04
C LEU A 166 -12.44 8.22 -10.86
N ASP A 167 -12.05 8.96 -9.84
CA ASP A 167 -12.90 9.24 -8.69
C ASP A 167 -14.10 10.13 -9.04
N GLN A 168 -13.92 11.12 -9.93
CA GLN A 168 -14.98 12.00 -10.40
C GLN A 168 -16.01 11.32 -11.31
N ALA A 169 -15.66 10.19 -11.94
CA ALA A 169 -16.56 9.40 -12.78
C ALA A 169 -17.51 8.50 -11.95
N ALA A 170 -17.90 8.94 -10.75
CA ALA A 170 -18.68 8.17 -9.79
C ALA A 170 -20.00 7.68 -10.39
N ARG A 171 -20.13 6.36 -10.55
CA ARG A 171 -21.39 5.66 -10.79
C ARG A 171 -22.10 5.49 -9.45
N GLY A 172 -23.43 5.53 -9.42
CA GLY A 172 -24.20 5.26 -8.21
C GLY A 172 -23.90 3.90 -7.55
N LEU A 173 -24.66 3.52 -6.53
CA LEU A 173 -24.42 2.29 -5.74
C LEU A 173 -24.66 0.99 -6.50
N GLU A 174 -25.51 1.04 -7.55
CA GLU A 174 -25.93 -0.15 -8.30
C GLU A 174 -24.76 -0.82 -9.02
N GLY A 175 -24.56 -2.11 -8.75
CA GLY A 175 -23.47 -2.91 -9.33
C GLY A 175 -22.11 -2.70 -8.68
N ARG A 176 -22.00 -1.96 -7.58
CA ARG A 176 -20.76 -1.83 -6.81
C ARG A 176 -20.44 -3.11 -6.06
N SER A 177 -19.14 -3.39 -5.98
CA SER A 177 -18.62 -4.53 -5.24
C SER A 177 -17.41 -4.15 -4.39
N VAL A 178 -17.30 -4.74 -3.20
CA VAL A 178 -16.20 -4.49 -2.27
C VAL A 178 -15.60 -5.79 -1.76
N VAL A 179 -14.34 -5.73 -1.36
CA VAL A 179 -13.74 -6.76 -0.51
C VAL A 179 -13.70 -6.25 0.93
N LEU A 180 -14.18 -7.09 1.85
CA LEU A 180 -14.06 -6.91 3.28
C LEU A 180 -13.01 -7.88 3.80
N ASP A 181 -11.84 -7.39 4.18
CA ASP A 181 -10.72 -8.19 4.63
C ASP A 181 -10.70 -8.28 6.17
N ALA A 182 -10.94 -9.46 6.70
CA ALA A 182 -10.98 -9.73 8.14
C ALA A 182 -9.58 -9.89 8.78
N GLY A 183 -8.51 -9.71 8.01
CA GLY A 183 -7.15 -9.92 8.50
C GLY A 183 -6.78 -11.39 8.63
N GLU A 184 -5.88 -11.70 9.57
CA GLU A 184 -5.36 -13.05 9.79
C GLU A 184 -6.08 -13.73 10.96
N GLU A 185 -6.51 -14.97 10.75
CA GLU A 185 -6.97 -15.98 11.73
C GLU A 185 -7.81 -15.47 12.94
N ASP A 186 -8.65 -14.46 12.74
CA ASP A 186 -9.48 -13.91 13.80
C ASP A 186 -10.98 -14.06 13.51
N ALA A 187 -11.63 -14.95 14.25
CA ALA A 187 -13.06 -15.22 14.12
C ALA A 187 -13.94 -14.02 14.48
N PHE A 188 -13.50 -13.15 15.38
CA PHE A 188 -14.23 -11.94 15.74
C PHE A 188 -14.25 -10.92 14.59
N SER A 189 -13.10 -10.65 13.99
CA SER A 189 -13.00 -9.79 12.81
C SER A 189 -13.81 -10.34 11.63
N GLU A 190 -13.82 -11.65 11.43
CA GLU A 190 -14.62 -12.30 10.38
C GLU A 190 -16.13 -12.09 10.61
N GLU A 191 -16.64 -12.28 11.84
CA GLU A 191 -18.05 -12.06 12.14
C GLU A 191 -18.43 -10.58 11.98
N LEU A 192 -17.57 -9.67 12.37
CA LEU A 192 -17.78 -8.23 12.17
C LEU A 192 -17.85 -7.87 10.69
N MET A 193 -16.95 -8.43 9.86
CA MET A 193 -17.00 -8.25 8.42
C MET A 193 -18.25 -8.88 7.80
N ARG A 194 -18.75 -10.00 8.33
CA ARG A 194 -20.05 -10.58 7.94
C ARG A 194 -21.22 -9.65 8.29
N ALA A 195 -21.18 -8.99 9.44
CA ALA A 195 -22.16 -7.98 9.81
C ALA A 195 -22.12 -6.78 8.85
N THR A 196 -20.95 -6.26 8.55
CA THR A 196 -20.76 -5.17 7.57
C THR A 196 -21.24 -5.59 6.17
N CYS A 197 -20.99 -6.83 5.77
CA CYS A 197 -21.48 -7.39 4.49
C CYS A 197 -23.03 -7.38 4.42
N ARG A 198 -23.72 -7.78 5.48
CA ARG A 198 -25.20 -7.74 5.55
C ARG A 198 -25.73 -6.33 5.36
N GLU A 199 -25.10 -5.33 5.99
CA GLU A 199 -25.47 -3.91 5.85
C GLU A 199 -25.28 -3.39 4.42
N LEU A 200 -24.18 -3.79 3.75
CA LEU A 200 -23.91 -3.41 2.36
C LEU A 200 -24.89 -4.06 1.38
N LEU A 201 -25.13 -5.36 1.53
CA LEU A 201 -26.07 -6.10 0.70
C LEU A 201 -27.50 -5.54 0.79
N ALA A 202 -27.94 -5.14 1.98
CA ALA A 202 -29.25 -4.49 2.18
C ALA A 202 -29.39 -3.16 1.40
N ARG A 203 -28.26 -2.56 0.99
CA ARG A 203 -28.20 -1.30 0.22
C ARG A 203 -27.76 -1.49 -1.23
N GLY A 204 -27.71 -2.73 -1.72
CA GLY A 204 -27.41 -3.08 -3.12
C GLY A 204 -25.92 -3.11 -3.48
N VAL A 205 -25.02 -3.06 -2.51
CA VAL A 205 -23.58 -3.21 -2.72
C VAL A 205 -23.16 -4.65 -2.43
N SER A 206 -22.55 -5.32 -3.41
CA SER A 206 -22.03 -6.67 -3.26
C SER A 206 -20.74 -6.67 -2.43
N ALA A 207 -20.56 -7.68 -1.57
CA ALA A 207 -19.33 -7.79 -0.78
C ALA A 207 -18.79 -9.21 -0.75
N ILE A 208 -17.47 -9.34 -0.83
CA ILE A 208 -16.71 -10.58 -0.72
C ILE A 208 -15.85 -10.47 0.55
N ILE A 209 -15.89 -11.49 1.41
CA ILE A 209 -15.06 -11.53 2.62
C ILE A 209 -13.79 -12.31 2.34
N THR A 210 -12.64 -11.76 2.74
CA THR A 210 -11.32 -12.40 2.66
C THR A 210 -10.66 -12.38 4.04
N GLY A 211 -9.70 -13.30 4.26
CA GLY A 211 -9.10 -13.46 5.58
C GLY A 211 -10.01 -14.21 6.57
N GLY A 212 -9.73 -14.08 7.86
CA GLY A 212 -10.47 -14.75 8.94
C GLY A 212 -9.94 -16.15 9.26
N ALA A 213 -10.71 -16.89 10.04
CA ALA A 213 -10.30 -18.18 10.64
C ALA A 213 -10.07 -19.34 9.65
N SER A 214 -10.37 -19.18 8.37
CA SER A 214 -10.41 -20.27 7.39
C SER A 214 -9.07 -20.64 6.74
N GLY A 215 -7.95 -20.10 7.21
CA GLY A 215 -6.60 -20.47 6.75
C GLY A 215 -5.68 -19.27 6.47
N ALA A 216 -4.39 -19.49 6.66
CA ALA A 216 -3.34 -18.48 6.50
C ALA A 216 -3.15 -18.06 5.03
N VAL A 217 -4.02 -17.18 4.53
CA VAL A 217 -3.86 -16.54 3.22
C VAL A 217 -3.14 -15.21 3.41
N SER A 218 -1.95 -15.06 2.83
CA SER A 218 -1.15 -13.84 2.97
C SER A 218 -1.87 -12.60 2.42
N GLU A 219 -1.52 -11.41 2.91
CA GLU A 219 -2.06 -10.14 2.40
C GLU A 219 -1.89 -10.00 0.88
N SER A 220 -0.74 -10.42 0.34
CA SER A 220 -0.48 -10.40 -1.11
C SER A 220 -1.44 -11.32 -1.89
N GLN A 221 -1.81 -12.48 -1.34
CA GLN A 221 -2.78 -13.38 -1.97
C GLN A 221 -4.19 -12.77 -1.91
N ARG A 222 -4.58 -12.15 -0.78
CA ARG A 222 -5.86 -11.45 -0.64
C ARG A 222 -5.96 -10.24 -1.58
N ALA A 223 -4.86 -9.49 -1.75
CA ALA A 223 -4.77 -8.40 -2.73
C ALA A 223 -4.96 -8.91 -4.17
N ARG A 224 -4.35 -10.06 -4.52
CA ARG A 224 -4.56 -10.67 -5.85
C ARG A 224 -6.00 -11.06 -6.08
N LEU A 225 -6.64 -11.71 -5.12
CA LEU A 225 -8.06 -12.06 -5.22
C LEU A 225 -8.92 -10.82 -5.48
N ALA A 226 -8.71 -9.74 -4.74
CA ALA A 226 -9.43 -8.49 -4.95
C ALA A 226 -9.20 -7.89 -6.35
N ASN A 227 -7.97 -7.96 -6.86
CA ASN A 227 -7.62 -7.51 -8.20
C ASN A 227 -8.28 -8.38 -9.29
N ASP A 228 -8.35 -9.70 -9.10
CA ASP A 228 -8.95 -10.65 -10.05
C ASP A 228 -10.47 -10.47 -10.13
N TYR A 229 -11.12 -10.19 -9.01
CA TYR A 229 -12.55 -9.83 -8.97
C TYR A 229 -12.85 -8.40 -9.43
N ASN A 230 -11.82 -7.56 -9.61
CA ASN A 230 -11.94 -6.16 -10.04
C ASN A 230 -12.98 -5.38 -9.24
N VAL A 231 -12.94 -5.49 -7.92
CA VAL A 231 -13.87 -4.80 -7.01
C VAL A 231 -13.63 -3.28 -7.00
N ASP A 232 -14.61 -2.52 -6.53
CA ASP A 232 -14.54 -1.04 -6.52
C ASP A 232 -13.76 -0.47 -5.33
N ALA A 233 -13.73 -1.17 -4.18
CA ALA A 233 -12.99 -0.77 -2.99
C ALA A 233 -12.66 -1.97 -2.08
N ILE A 234 -11.70 -1.77 -1.18
CA ILE A 234 -11.33 -2.75 -0.16
C ILE A 234 -11.32 -2.07 1.21
N LEU A 235 -11.93 -2.73 2.18
CA LEU A 235 -11.87 -2.36 3.58
C LEU A 235 -11.29 -3.51 4.39
N GLY A 236 -10.10 -3.30 4.96
CA GLY A 236 -9.46 -4.26 5.87
C GLY A 236 -9.73 -3.89 7.33
N LEU A 237 -9.87 -4.88 8.20
CA LEU A 237 -9.94 -4.72 9.65
C LEU A 237 -8.78 -5.47 10.29
N ARG A 238 -8.13 -4.82 11.24
CA ARG A 238 -7.16 -5.41 12.14
C ARG A 238 -7.50 -5.02 13.56
N LEU A 239 -7.40 -5.96 14.50
CA LEU A 239 -7.52 -5.66 15.93
C LEU A 239 -6.18 -5.22 16.49
N CYS A 240 -6.20 -4.28 17.45
CA CYS A 240 -5.02 -3.83 18.16
C CYS A 240 -5.24 -3.82 19.67
N GLU A 241 -4.15 -3.92 20.42
CA GLU A 241 -4.18 -3.87 21.90
C GLU A 241 -4.21 -2.44 22.45
N GLY A 242 -3.88 -1.43 21.64
CA GLY A 242 -3.82 -0.03 22.05
C GLY A 242 -5.20 0.62 22.20
N PRO A 243 -5.29 1.82 22.79
CA PRO A 243 -6.55 2.54 22.93
C PRO A 243 -7.01 3.27 21.65
N ASP A 244 -6.12 3.45 20.69
CA ASP A 244 -6.31 4.31 19.53
C ASP A 244 -6.80 3.51 18.31
N CYS A 245 -7.83 4.02 17.65
CA CYS A 245 -8.19 3.57 16.31
C CYS A 245 -7.35 4.33 15.28
N ARG A 246 -6.84 3.59 14.28
CA ARG A 246 -5.98 4.12 13.21
C ARG A 246 -6.50 3.70 11.85
N LEU A 247 -6.28 4.55 10.88
CA LEU A 247 -6.70 4.35 9.49
C LEU A 247 -5.48 4.44 8.59
N TYR A 248 -5.29 3.42 7.76
CA TYR A 248 -4.15 3.37 6.86
C TYR A 248 -4.60 3.28 5.41
N PHE A 249 -3.96 4.04 4.53
CA PHE A 249 -4.12 3.95 3.09
C PHE A 249 -2.75 3.91 2.41
N PHE A 250 -2.71 3.55 1.12
CA PHE A 250 -1.44 3.39 0.42
C PHE A 250 -0.72 4.73 0.25
N GLY A 251 0.57 4.72 0.62
CA GLY A 251 1.52 5.76 0.28
C GLY A 251 2.95 5.25 0.43
N SER A 252 3.84 5.72 -0.44
CA SER A 252 5.26 5.37 -0.45
C SER A 252 6.09 6.51 -1.02
N GLY A 253 7.04 7.00 -0.24
CA GLY A 253 7.84 8.16 -0.62
C GLY A 253 6.98 9.41 -0.81
N ALA A 254 7.06 10.04 -1.99
CA ALA A 254 6.27 11.23 -2.33
C ALA A 254 4.85 10.90 -2.84
N TYR A 255 4.57 9.62 -3.20
CA TYR A 255 3.27 9.22 -3.72
C TYR A 255 2.31 8.80 -2.61
N SER A 256 1.05 9.22 -2.72
CA SER A 256 -0.05 8.69 -1.93
C SER A 256 -1.29 8.50 -2.80
N SER A 257 -2.03 7.41 -2.58
CA SER A 257 -3.27 7.14 -3.33
C SER A 257 -4.35 8.17 -3.00
N PRO A 258 -4.76 9.05 -3.93
CA PRO A 258 -5.83 10.03 -3.67
C PRO A 258 -7.16 9.37 -3.32
N ARG A 259 -7.52 8.28 -4.01
CA ARG A 259 -8.76 7.54 -3.77
C ARG A 259 -8.74 6.81 -2.43
N GLY A 260 -7.59 6.21 -2.08
CA GLY A 260 -7.41 5.59 -0.75
C GLY A 260 -7.50 6.63 0.37
N ARG A 261 -6.89 7.80 0.17
CA ARG A 261 -6.98 8.92 1.12
C ARG A 261 -8.42 9.37 1.32
N ARG A 262 -9.18 9.62 0.24
CA ARG A 262 -10.58 10.02 0.31
C ARG A 262 -11.43 9.02 1.09
N LEU A 263 -11.29 7.72 0.82
CA LEU A 263 -12.00 6.68 1.57
C LEU A 263 -11.61 6.71 3.06
N ALA A 264 -10.33 6.87 3.37
CA ALA A 264 -9.85 6.96 4.75
C ALA A 264 -10.38 8.22 5.48
N GLU A 265 -10.48 9.36 4.80
CA GLU A 265 -11.05 10.60 5.34
C GLU A 265 -12.55 10.48 5.64
N ILE A 266 -13.30 9.79 4.79
CA ILE A 266 -14.72 9.50 5.02
C ILE A 266 -14.87 8.60 6.26
N LEU A 267 -14.13 7.49 6.31
CA LEU A 267 -14.11 6.59 7.48
C LEU A 267 -13.73 7.33 8.77
N PHE A 268 -12.74 8.20 8.71
CA PHE A 268 -12.28 9.00 9.84
C PHE A 268 -13.40 9.88 10.38
N ARG A 269 -14.09 10.62 9.51
CA ARG A 269 -15.20 11.49 9.88
C ARG A 269 -16.36 10.71 10.53
N GLU A 270 -16.81 9.66 9.86
CA GLU A 270 -17.94 8.84 10.31
C GLU A 270 -17.64 8.13 11.65
N LEU A 271 -16.42 7.60 11.81
CA LEU A 271 -16.00 6.95 13.06
C LEU A 271 -15.88 7.92 14.23
N ILE A 272 -15.43 9.16 14.01
CA ILE A 272 -15.42 10.20 15.05
C ILE A 272 -16.85 10.56 15.46
N GLU A 273 -17.73 10.80 14.47
CA GLU A 273 -19.12 11.17 14.73
C GLU A 273 -19.86 10.08 15.51
N TRP A 274 -19.69 8.84 15.10
CA TRP A 274 -20.32 7.69 15.75
C TRP A 274 -19.79 7.44 17.16
N SER A 275 -18.46 7.43 17.34
CA SER A 275 -17.84 7.01 18.61
C SER A 275 -17.72 8.12 19.64
N GLY A 276 -17.69 9.39 19.21
CA GLY A 276 -17.33 10.53 20.04
C GLY A 276 -15.92 10.47 20.63
N ARG A 277 -15.06 9.55 20.13
CA ARG A 277 -13.71 9.31 20.63
C ARG A 277 -12.67 9.94 19.73
N HIS A 278 -11.49 10.13 20.29
CA HIS A 278 -10.32 10.53 19.49
C HIS A 278 -9.88 9.36 18.60
N ILE A 279 -9.83 9.61 17.29
CA ILE A 279 -9.28 8.72 16.27
C ILE A 279 -8.09 9.42 15.65
N ARG A 280 -7.02 8.71 15.37
CA ARG A 280 -5.85 9.32 14.72
C ARG A 280 -6.16 9.68 13.27
N THR A 281 -5.62 10.78 12.81
CA THR A 281 -5.69 11.17 11.40
C THR A 281 -5.17 10.06 10.52
N PRO A 282 -5.78 9.81 9.34
CA PRO A 282 -5.34 8.76 8.43
C PRO A 282 -3.86 8.89 8.04
N GLU A 283 -3.15 7.78 8.03
CA GLU A 283 -1.72 7.71 7.76
C GLU A 283 -1.41 6.90 6.49
N CYS A 284 -0.36 7.30 5.77
CA CYS A 284 0.17 6.52 4.66
C CYS A 284 0.96 5.30 5.17
N LYS A 285 0.66 4.12 4.62
CA LYS A 285 1.42 2.88 4.86
C LYS A 285 1.60 2.10 3.56
N SER A 286 2.60 1.21 3.54
CA SER A 286 2.92 0.37 2.39
C SER A 286 2.73 -1.12 2.70
N PHE A 287 1.69 -1.46 3.48
CA PHE A 287 1.34 -2.86 3.72
C PHE A 287 1.00 -3.57 2.40
N PRO A 288 1.28 -4.87 2.26
CA PRO A 288 1.04 -5.59 1.01
C PRO A 288 -0.39 -5.44 0.49
N LEU A 289 -1.41 -5.54 1.37
CA LEU A 289 -2.81 -5.34 0.97
C LEU A 289 -3.07 -3.94 0.40
N LEU A 290 -2.48 -2.89 0.98
CA LEU A 290 -2.63 -1.51 0.49
C LEU A 290 -1.89 -1.27 -0.82
N ARG A 291 -0.66 -1.81 -0.94
CA ARG A 291 0.25 -1.57 -2.05
C ARG A 291 -0.14 -2.33 -3.31
N GLU A 292 -0.50 -3.61 -3.17
CA GLU A 292 -0.67 -4.52 -4.29
C GLU A 292 -2.09 -4.49 -4.90
N THR A 293 -3.01 -3.75 -4.30
CA THR A 293 -4.37 -3.58 -4.82
C THR A 293 -4.47 -2.40 -5.79
N ARG A 294 -5.26 -2.55 -6.85
CA ARG A 294 -5.46 -1.52 -7.89
C ARG A 294 -6.58 -0.54 -7.58
N MET A 295 -7.48 -0.92 -6.69
CA MET A 295 -8.60 -0.13 -6.22
C MET A 295 -8.26 0.59 -4.90
N PRO A 296 -9.04 1.60 -4.47
CA PRO A 296 -8.89 2.21 -3.16
C PRO A 296 -8.99 1.15 -2.06
N CYS A 297 -8.00 1.13 -1.19
CA CYS A 297 -7.91 0.21 -0.07
C CYS A 297 -7.60 0.98 1.21
N VAL A 298 -8.36 0.71 2.27
CA VAL A 298 -8.12 1.26 3.61
C VAL A 298 -8.10 0.12 4.61
N ILE A 299 -7.17 0.17 5.54
CA ILE A 299 -7.13 -0.73 6.70
C ILE A 299 -7.53 0.08 7.94
N VAL A 300 -8.54 -0.39 8.64
CA VAL A 300 -8.96 0.10 9.95
C VAL A 300 -8.30 -0.78 11.01
N GLU A 301 -7.42 -0.20 11.82
CA GLU A 301 -6.84 -0.85 12.98
C GLU A 301 -7.59 -0.33 14.22
N ALA A 302 -8.42 -1.17 14.84
CA ALA A 302 -9.31 -0.78 15.91
C ALA A 302 -9.10 -1.61 17.18
N PRO A 303 -9.17 -0.98 18.37
CA PRO A 303 -9.24 -1.73 19.63
C PRO A 303 -10.47 -2.65 19.66
N GLN A 304 -10.32 -3.87 20.17
CA GLN A 304 -11.44 -4.83 20.25
C GLN A 304 -12.69 -4.25 20.95
N PRO A 305 -12.60 -3.47 22.05
CA PRO A 305 -13.78 -2.86 22.65
C PRO A 305 -14.52 -1.86 21.77
N MET A 306 -13.81 -1.19 20.85
CA MET A 306 -14.41 -0.30 19.86
C MET A 306 -15.04 -1.09 18.73
N ALA A 307 -14.31 -2.06 18.20
CA ALA A 307 -14.78 -2.93 17.12
C ALA A 307 -16.02 -3.76 17.54
N GLY A 308 -16.13 -4.16 18.82
CA GLY A 308 -17.27 -4.87 19.39
C GLY A 308 -18.45 -3.98 19.81
N ALA A 309 -18.34 -2.65 19.70
CA ALA A 309 -19.42 -1.76 20.06
C ALA A 309 -20.58 -1.82 19.06
N GLU A 310 -21.81 -1.67 19.56
CA GLU A 310 -23.01 -1.66 18.71
C GLU A 310 -22.91 -0.54 17.67
N GLY A 311 -23.23 -0.86 16.41
CA GLY A 311 -23.20 0.08 15.31
C GLY A 311 -21.86 0.19 14.58
N PHE A 312 -20.76 -0.41 15.04
CA PHE A 312 -19.46 -0.30 14.35
C PHE A 312 -19.52 -0.84 12.91
N SER A 313 -20.13 -2.03 12.70
CA SER A 313 -20.32 -2.58 11.37
C SER A 313 -21.19 -1.69 10.47
N ALA A 314 -22.20 -1.05 11.04
CA ALA A 314 -23.09 -0.14 10.30
C ALA A 314 -22.36 1.13 9.86
N VAL A 315 -21.47 1.68 10.69
CA VAL A 315 -20.62 2.83 10.34
C VAL A 315 -19.63 2.49 9.25
N LEU A 316 -18.98 1.33 9.29
CA LEU A 316 -18.09 0.88 8.23
C LEU A 316 -18.83 0.75 6.89
N ALA A 317 -20.03 0.17 6.91
CA ALA A 317 -20.87 0.05 5.72
C ALA A 317 -21.34 1.42 5.19
N ALA A 318 -21.79 2.32 6.09
CA ALA A 318 -22.21 3.67 5.73
C ALA A 318 -21.06 4.46 5.08
N SER A 319 -19.85 4.36 5.60
CA SER A 319 -18.65 5.02 5.04
C SER A 319 -18.34 4.54 3.62
N LEU A 320 -18.46 3.23 3.34
CA LEU A 320 -18.27 2.71 1.99
C LEU A 320 -19.35 3.19 1.03
N ILE A 321 -20.59 3.30 1.50
CA ILE A 321 -21.70 3.81 0.72
C ILE A 321 -21.52 5.29 0.40
N ASP A 322 -21.14 6.10 1.40
CA ASP A 322 -20.84 7.53 1.20
C ASP A 322 -19.68 7.71 0.21
N TYR A 323 -18.67 6.86 0.29
CA TYR A 323 -17.56 6.88 -0.66
C TYR A 323 -18.02 6.71 -2.11
N PHE A 324 -19.05 5.88 -2.39
CA PHE A 324 -19.57 5.64 -3.72
C PHE A 324 -20.57 6.71 -4.20
N GLN A 325 -21.03 7.58 -3.32
CA GLN A 325 -21.87 8.70 -3.70
C GLN A 325 -21.03 9.81 -4.35
N PRO A 326 -21.55 10.52 -5.37
CA PRO A 326 -20.86 11.68 -5.91
C PRO A 326 -20.68 12.72 -4.80
N ALA A 327 -19.44 13.27 -4.67
CA ALA A 327 -19.22 14.38 -3.77
C ALA A 327 -20.20 15.51 -4.12
N GLU A 328 -20.95 16.00 -3.15
CA GLU A 328 -21.79 17.19 -3.34
C GLU A 328 -20.86 18.33 -3.79
N GLN A 329 -21.06 18.80 -5.02
CA GLN A 329 -20.36 19.99 -5.49
C GLN A 329 -20.75 21.13 -4.56
N PRO A 330 -19.78 21.88 -3.98
CA PRO A 330 -20.13 23.09 -3.24
C PRO A 330 -20.94 23.97 -4.17
N ALA A 331 -22.15 24.34 -3.74
CA ALA A 331 -23.02 25.21 -4.50
C ALA A 331 -22.23 26.43 -4.96
N SER A 332 -22.08 26.59 -6.28
CA SER A 332 -21.51 27.78 -6.86
C SER A 332 -22.38 28.95 -6.43
N HIS A 333 -21.94 29.68 -5.41
CA HIS A 333 -22.53 30.96 -5.09
C HIS A 333 -22.27 31.88 -6.30
N GLY A 334 -23.29 31.98 -7.14
CA GLY A 334 -23.31 32.96 -8.21
C GLY A 334 -23.15 34.35 -7.61
N VAL A 335 -22.16 35.06 -8.11
CA VAL A 335 -22.03 36.52 -8.02
C VAL A 335 -22.46 37.10 -9.34
#